data_9baceae756959d24ff7f626e053a95ac
#
_entry.id   9baceae756959d24ff7f626e053a95ac
#
_cell.length_a   1.000
_cell.length_b   1.000
_cell.length_c   1.000
_cell.angle_alpha   90.00
_cell.angle_beta   90.00
_cell.angle_gamma   90.00
#
_symmetry.space_group_name_H-M   'P 1'
#
loop_
_entity.id
_entity.type
_entity.pdbx_description
1 polymer ?
#
loop_
_entity_poly.entity_id
_entity_poly.type
_entity_poly.pdbx_seq_one_letter_code
_entity_poly.pdbx_strand_id
1 'polypeptide(L)'
;MCIRDSINRGSLAGFEPEFQGRNIILRTEHKPETDNQQLTDETGRYTVEGLVQVVRPQVVEIYTYKTKETDIVSGSGSGIIITEDGYIVTNTHVLDGMEKYVVNTYDNKSYTAEIVGRDAKTDISVIKIDAENLSAAVLGNSDEVNQGEAVVAIGNPAGLTGSITDGIVSGLNRKIKTDATSFEMNCIQTNAAISPGNSGGALVNLYGQVIGITSSKYAAVNSEGLGFAITINEAKPIIEELISQGYVSGRVRVGITFYSAYADYANIEFKDKYGFDIPEELEGSLWISDISKDCDIANTELKNGDFIVSIEGRQIADYSELNQLLKGKKGGDKIKAECARVDKSGKITYFEIEFKLMTDTSGDF
;
A
#
# COMPACT_ATOMS: atom_id res chain seq x y z
N MET A 1 -6.56 -36.43 3.03
CA MET A 1 -5.81 -36.75 4.26
C MET A 1 -5.63 -35.45 4.98
N CYS A 2 -6.44 -35.24 6.03
CA CYS A 2 -6.48 -33.96 6.74
C CYS A 2 -5.17 -33.72 7.49
N ILE A 3 -4.51 -32.58 7.19
CA ILE A 3 -3.50 -32.04 8.10
C ILE A 3 -4.28 -31.22 9.15
N ARG A 4 -4.69 -31.89 10.22
CA ARG A 4 -4.98 -31.29 11.52
C ARG A 4 -3.73 -31.50 12.36
N ASP A 5 -3.27 -30.41 12.91
CA ASP A 5 -2.68 -30.25 14.24
C ASP A 5 -1.46 -29.36 14.23
N SER A 6 -1.64 -28.41 15.01
CA SER A 6 -0.82 -27.59 15.92
C SER A 6 -0.77 -26.11 15.60
N ILE A 7 -1.94 -25.44 15.63
CA ILE A 7 -1.97 -24.02 15.96
C ILE A 7 -1.92 -23.95 17.49
N ASN A 8 -0.75 -23.66 18.03
CA ASN A 8 -0.60 -23.36 19.44
C ASN A 8 -1.31 -22.03 19.71
N ARG A 9 -2.51 -22.08 20.30
CA ARG A 9 -3.31 -20.90 20.66
C ARG A 9 -2.61 -20.14 21.78
N GLY A 10 -1.67 -19.27 21.41
CA GLY A 10 -1.31 -18.16 22.25
C GLY A 10 -2.55 -17.27 22.45
N SER A 11 -2.82 -16.85 23.66
CA SER A 11 -3.96 -16.05 24.09
C SER A 11 -4.21 -14.89 23.12
N LEU A 12 -5.37 -14.90 22.44
CA LEU A 12 -5.92 -13.79 21.66
C LEU A 12 -6.47 -12.72 22.64
N ALA A 13 -5.60 -12.10 23.41
CA ALA A 13 -5.92 -10.85 24.07
C ALA A 13 -5.70 -9.74 23.04
N GLY A 14 -6.74 -8.99 22.71
CA GLY A 14 -6.65 -7.88 21.76
C GLY A 14 -5.57 -6.90 22.23
N PHE A 15 -4.53 -6.74 21.44
CA PHE A 15 -3.53 -5.71 21.60
C PHE A 15 -4.11 -4.47 20.89
N GLU A 16 -4.41 -3.43 21.66
CA GLU A 16 -4.67 -2.10 21.11
C GLU A 16 -3.34 -1.34 21.11
N PRO A 17 -2.76 -1.02 19.94
CA PRO A 17 -1.53 -0.25 19.91
C PRO A 17 -1.79 1.13 20.51
N GLU A 18 -1.21 1.42 21.67
CA GLU A 18 -1.17 2.79 22.16
C GLU A 18 -0.25 3.60 21.24
N PHE A 19 -0.82 4.49 20.44
CA PHE A 19 -0.10 5.49 19.66
C PHE A 19 0.55 6.52 20.60
N GLN A 20 1.64 6.12 21.22
CA GLN A 20 2.51 7.06 21.93
C GLN A 20 3.55 7.56 20.94
N GLY A 21 3.30 8.69 20.26
CA GLY A 21 4.16 9.46 19.39
C GLY A 21 5.65 9.08 19.42
N ARG A 22 5.99 7.87 18.99
CA ARG A 22 7.33 7.32 19.01
C ARG A 22 8.05 7.77 17.75
N ASN A 23 9.04 8.64 17.88
CA ASN A 23 9.96 8.92 16.79
C ASN A 23 10.89 7.73 16.59
N ILE A 24 10.66 6.97 15.53
CA ILE A 24 11.57 5.91 15.11
C ILE A 24 12.49 6.49 14.05
N ILE A 25 13.79 6.36 14.28
CA ILE A 25 14.81 6.65 13.28
C ILE A 25 15.21 5.32 12.67
N LEU A 26 14.75 5.07 11.44
CA LEU A 26 15.17 3.92 10.68
C LEU A 26 16.64 4.10 10.29
N ARG A 27 17.48 3.18 10.77
CA ARG A 27 18.92 3.25 10.46
C ARG A 27 19.14 2.92 8.99
N THR A 28 19.95 3.75 8.34
CA THR A 28 20.54 3.47 7.04
C THR A 28 22.02 3.21 7.29
N GLU A 29 22.50 2.05 6.92
CA GLU A 29 23.92 1.71 7.07
C GLU A 29 24.58 1.65 5.68
N HIS A 30 25.83 2.10 5.63
CA HIS A 30 26.68 1.89 4.46
C HIS A 30 27.11 0.41 4.37
N LYS A 31 27.56 -0.02 3.20
CA LYS A 31 27.99 -1.41 2.94
C LYS A 31 28.88 -1.94 4.06
N PRO A 32 28.46 -2.95 4.84
CA PRO A 32 29.24 -3.42 5.96
C PRO A 32 30.52 -4.14 5.49
N GLU A 33 31.60 -3.98 6.25
CA GLU A 33 32.71 -4.93 6.22
C GLU A 33 32.27 -6.16 7.00
N THR A 34 32.15 -7.31 6.33
CA THR A 34 31.66 -8.54 6.98
C THR A 34 32.82 -9.46 7.30
N ASP A 35 32.94 -9.84 8.58
CA ASP A 35 33.94 -10.78 9.10
C ASP A 35 33.56 -12.26 8.91
N ASN A 36 32.39 -12.56 8.34
CA ASN A 36 31.89 -13.93 8.24
C ASN A 36 32.37 -14.61 6.96
N GLN A 37 33.61 -15.11 6.99
CA GLN A 37 34.30 -15.71 5.85
C GLN A 37 33.62 -16.95 5.24
N GLN A 38 32.64 -17.56 5.91
CA GLN A 38 31.92 -18.74 5.37
C GLN A 38 30.72 -18.37 4.49
N LEU A 39 30.14 -17.19 4.68
CA LEU A 39 28.94 -16.74 3.98
C LEU A 39 29.19 -15.65 2.96
N THR A 40 30.40 -15.09 2.92
CA THR A 40 30.81 -14.01 2.05
C THR A 40 31.94 -14.42 1.12
N ASP A 41 32.04 -13.75 -0.03
CA ASP A 41 33.17 -13.81 -0.91
C ASP A 41 34.36 -12.95 -0.40
N GLU A 42 35.47 -12.95 -1.19
CA GLU A 42 36.68 -12.18 -0.87
C GLU A 42 36.45 -10.65 -0.85
N THR A 43 35.31 -10.18 -1.38
CA THR A 43 34.94 -8.76 -1.44
C THR A 43 33.99 -8.35 -0.30
N GLY A 44 33.66 -9.27 0.62
CA GLY A 44 32.70 -9.04 1.71
C GLY A 44 31.23 -9.12 1.29
N ARG A 45 30.95 -9.54 0.05
CA ARG A 45 29.58 -9.80 -0.41
C ARG A 45 29.14 -11.17 0.03
N TYR A 46 27.92 -11.29 0.48
CA TYR A 46 27.32 -12.59 0.73
C TYR A 46 27.20 -13.39 -0.58
N THR A 47 27.42 -14.68 -0.50
CA THR A 47 26.87 -15.60 -1.51
C THR A 47 25.35 -15.57 -1.40
N VAL A 48 24.62 -15.92 -2.44
CA VAL A 48 23.14 -15.97 -2.38
C VAL A 48 22.67 -16.88 -1.24
N GLU A 49 23.33 -18.01 -1.05
CA GLU A 49 23.04 -18.95 0.03
C GLU A 49 23.30 -18.33 1.42
N GLY A 50 24.44 -17.64 1.61
CA GLY A 50 24.75 -16.93 2.84
C GLY A 50 23.79 -15.78 3.12
N LEU A 51 23.46 -15.02 2.08
CA LEU A 51 22.49 -13.92 2.15
C LEU A 51 21.14 -14.40 2.68
N VAL A 52 20.64 -15.52 2.15
CA VAL A 52 19.37 -16.11 2.55
C VAL A 52 19.36 -16.46 4.03
N GLN A 53 20.44 -17.03 4.57
CA GLN A 53 20.53 -17.36 5.99
C GLN A 53 20.41 -16.13 6.89
N VAL A 54 20.94 -14.99 6.47
CA VAL A 54 20.96 -13.74 7.24
C VAL A 54 19.64 -12.97 7.11
N VAL A 55 19.08 -12.89 5.90
CA VAL A 55 17.94 -12.01 5.62
C VAL A 55 16.59 -12.70 5.80
N ARG A 56 16.50 -14.01 5.57
CA ARG A 56 15.23 -14.73 5.68
C ARG A 56 14.51 -14.57 7.02
N PRO A 57 15.19 -14.53 8.18
CA PRO A 57 14.53 -14.26 9.48
C PRO A 57 13.91 -12.86 9.59
N GLN A 58 14.27 -11.94 8.70
CA GLN A 58 13.78 -10.56 8.66
C GLN A 58 12.49 -10.41 7.83
N VAL A 59 12.09 -11.46 7.10
CA VAL A 59 10.92 -11.44 6.23
C VAL A 59 9.87 -12.40 6.77
N VAL A 60 8.64 -11.91 6.86
CA VAL A 60 7.49 -12.64 7.41
C VAL A 60 6.45 -12.92 6.34
N GLU A 61 5.61 -13.91 6.60
CA GLU A 61 4.40 -14.19 5.86
C GLU A 61 3.21 -13.53 6.53
N ILE A 62 2.34 -12.92 5.73
CA ILE A 62 1.12 -12.27 6.21
C ILE A 62 -0.06 -13.01 5.59
N TYR A 63 -0.90 -13.60 6.43
CA TYR A 63 -2.20 -14.14 6.06
C TYR A 63 -3.31 -13.16 6.41
N THR A 64 -4.24 -12.99 5.49
CA THR A 64 -5.34 -12.05 5.65
C THR A 64 -6.69 -12.74 5.55
N TYR A 65 -7.68 -12.25 6.31
CA TYR A 65 -8.99 -12.85 6.47
C TYR A 65 -10.07 -11.79 6.31
N LYS A 66 -11.17 -12.11 5.62
CA LYS A 66 -12.26 -11.17 5.34
C LYS A 66 -13.02 -10.71 6.57
N THR A 67 -13.13 -11.57 7.59
CA THR A 67 -13.80 -11.24 8.85
C THR A 67 -12.96 -11.73 10.01
N LYS A 68 -13.18 -11.15 11.20
CA LYS A 68 -12.46 -11.52 12.42
C LYS A 68 -12.74 -12.96 12.86
N GLU A 69 -13.94 -13.46 12.54
CA GLU A 69 -14.43 -14.76 12.99
C GLU A 69 -14.04 -15.91 12.06
N THR A 70 -13.60 -15.61 10.83
CA THR A 70 -13.24 -16.67 9.86
C THR A 70 -11.83 -17.18 10.10
N ASP A 71 -11.66 -18.49 9.91
CA ASP A 71 -10.35 -19.14 9.83
C ASP A 71 -9.97 -19.50 8.39
N ILE A 72 -10.78 -19.02 7.41
CA ILE A 72 -10.50 -19.23 5.98
C ILE A 72 -9.60 -18.10 5.49
N VAL A 73 -8.36 -18.42 5.12
CA VAL A 73 -7.41 -17.48 4.52
C VAL A 73 -8.01 -16.94 3.22
N SER A 74 -8.07 -15.62 3.12
CA SER A 74 -8.62 -14.91 1.96
C SER A 74 -7.54 -14.32 1.06
N GLY A 75 -6.35 -14.07 1.62
CA GLY A 75 -5.19 -13.57 0.90
C GLY A 75 -3.90 -13.81 1.66
N SER A 76 -2.79 -13.63 0.98
CA SER A 76 -1.46 -13.70 1.59
C SER A 76 -0.50 -12.73 0.91
N GLY A 77 0.52 -12.32 1.66
CA GLY A 77 1.62 -11.50 1.20
C GLY A 77 2.83 -11.64 2.12
N SER A 78 3.77 -10.77 1.95
CA SER A 78 5.00 -10.72 2.74
C SER A 78 5.11 -9.43 3.53
N GLY A 79 5.98 -9.41 4.52
CA GLY A 79 6.35 -8.22 5.27
C GLY A 79 7.81 -8.24 5.66
N ILE A 80 8.37 -7.08 5.94
CA ILE A 80 9.76 -6.88 6.37
C ILE A 80 9.73 -6.38 7.81
N ILE A 81 10.35 -7.11 8.73
CA ILE A 81 10.52 -6.69 10.12
C ILE A 81 11.49 -5.51 10.16
N ILE A 82 11.05 -4.36 10.63
CA ILE A 82 11.86 -3.13 10.67
C ILE A 82 12.34 -2.76 12.08
N THR A 83 11.75 -3.39 13.11
CA THR A 83 12.21 -3.22 14.50
C THR A 83 12.14 -4.55 15.24
N GLU A 84 13.01 -4.71 16.26
CA GLU A 84 13.10 -5.92 17.08
C GLU A 84 11.84 -6.16 17.94
N ASP A 85 11.04 -5.12 18.18
CA ASP A 85 9.79 -5.16 18.93
C ASP A 85 8.54 -5.38 18.06
N GLY A 86 8.69 -5.61 16.75
CA GLY A 86 7.62 -6.15 15.90
C GLY A 86 6.89 -5.17 15.00
N TYR A 87 7.46 -4.03 14.64
CA TYR A 87 6.95 -3.24 13.51
C TYR A 87 7.37 -3.90 12.20
N ILE A 88 6.42 -4.02 11.29
CA ILE A 88 6.59 -4.71 10.01
C ILE A 88 6.02 -3.81 8.91
N VAL A 89 6.81 -3.58 7.86
CA VAL A 89 6.33 -2.92 6.65
C VAL A 89 5.84 -3.95 5.64
N THR A 90 4.76 -3.61 4.94
CA THR A 90 4.19 -4.40 3.85
C THR A 90 3.52 -3.47 2.82
N ASN A 91 2.95 -4.02 1.75
CA ASN A 91 2.11 -3.27 0.84
C ASN A 91 0.68 -3.11 1.37
N THR A 92 0.06 -1.97 1.08
CA THR A 92 -1.33 -1.70 1.49
C THR A 92 -2.30 -2.69 0.84
N HIS A 93 -2.10 -3.01 -0.46
CA HIS A 93 -2.97 -3.95 -1.17
C HIS A 93 -2.96 -5.39 -0.60
N VAL A 94 -1.96 -5.77 0.20
CA VAL A 94 -1.94 -7.05 0.93
C VAL A 94 -3.01 -7.06 2.02
N LEU A 95 -3.31 -5.90 2.60
CA LEU A 95 -4.21 -5.73 3.74
C LEU A 95 -5.62 -5.29 3.33
N ASP A 96 -5.81 -4.79 2.10
CA ASP A 96 -7.04 -4.17 1.64
C ASP A 96 -8.25 -5.10 1.69
N GLY A 97 -9.35 -4.59 2.26
CA GLY A 97 -10.62 -5.29 2.33
C GLY A 97 -10.64 -6.47 3.31
N MET A 98 -9.67 -6.53 4.23
CA MET A 98 -9.52 -7.59 5.22
C MET A 98 -9.65 -7.02 6.63
N GLU A 99 -10.13 -7.86 7.57
CA GLU A 99 -10.38 -7.45 8.96
C GLU A 99 -9.46 -8.12 9.99
N LYS A 100 -8.76 -9.21 9.61
CA LYS A 100 -7.86 -9.94 10.50
C LYS A 100 -6.56 -10.27 9.77
N TYR A 101 -5.46 -10.06 10.46
CA TYR A 101 -4.10 -10.25 9.93
C TYR A 101 -3.34 -11.18 10.86
N VAL A 102 -2.70 -12.18 10.30
CA VAL A 102 -1.84 -13.12 11.03
C VAL A 102 -0.48 -13.13 10.38
N VAL A 103 0.53 -12.85 11.16
CA VAL A 103 1.94 -12.86 10.75
C VAL A 103 2.59 -14.15 11.21
N ASN A 104 3.21 -14.86 10.28
CA ASN A 104 4.06 -16.00 10.59
C ASN A 104 5.52 -15.62 10.42
N THR A 105 6.29 -15.80 11.48
CA THR A 105 7.74 -15.56 11.49
C THR A 105 8.52 -16.79 11.02
N TYR A 106 9.78 -16.58 10.70
CA TYR A 106 10.69 -17.63 10.22
C TYR A 106 10.79 -18.85 11.15
N ASP A 107 10.67 -18.65 12.45
CA ASP A 107 10.68 -19.71 13.49
C ASP A 107 9.31 -20.39 13.66
N ASN A 108 8.39 -20.20 12.70
CA ASN A 108 7.03 -20.77 12.67
C ASN A 108 6.14 -20.36 13.85
N LYS A 109 6.36 -19.19 14.41
CA LYS A 109 5.44 -18.58 15.36
C LYS A 109 4.42 -17.73 14.62
N SER A 110 3.17 -17.75 15.12
CA SER A 110 2.06 -16.97 14.55
C SER A 110 1.63 -15.90 15.54
N TYR A 111 1.44 -14.70 15.04
CA TYR A 111 1.02 -13.52 15.81
C TYR A 111 -0.16 -12.85 15.13
N THR A 112 -1.12 -12.37 15.90
CA THR A 112 -2.11 -11.41 15.37
C THR A 112 -1.43 -10.07 15.17
N ALA A 113 -1.69 -9.43 14.06
CA ALA A 113 -1.14 -8.11 13.76
C ALA A 113 -2.25 -7.05 13.74
N GLU A 114 -1.88 -5.85 14.14
CA GLU A 114 -2.72 -4.66 14.09
C GLU A 114 -2.12 -3.67 13.09
N ILE A 115 -2.96 -2.94 12.36
CA ILE A 115 -2.52 -1.86 11.47
C ILE A 115 -2.08 -0.68 12.32
N VAL A 116 -0.84 -0.24 12.15
CA VAL A 116 -0.30 0.98 12.76
C VAL A 116 -0.67 2.19 11.92
N GLY A 117 -0.49 2.06 10.61
CA GLY A 117 -0.85 3.07 9.64
C GLY A 117 -0.72 2.54 8.23
N ARG A 118 -1.40 3.19 7.29
CA ARG A 118 -1.36 2.83 5.88
C ARG A 118 -1.44 4.06 4.98
N ASP A 119 -0.92 3.95 3.78
CA ASP A 119 -1.03 4.95 2.73
C ASP A 119 -1.30 4.25 1.40
N ALA A 120 -2.56 4.27 0.99
CA ALA A 120 -3.01 3.62 -0.24
C ALA A 120 -2.34 4.24 -1.49
N LYS A 121 -1.98 5.52 -1.44
CA LYS A 121 -1.33 6.22 -2.55
C LYS A 121 0.04 5.66 -2.88
N THR A 122 0.83 5.32 -1.86
CA THR A 122 2.18 4.78 -2.03
C THR A 122 2.23 3.26 -1.95
N ASP A 123 1.08 2.64 -1.63
CA ASP A 123 0.99 1.18 -1.42
C ASP A 123 1.90 0.69 -0.29
N ILE A 124 2.08 1.52 0.77
CA ILE A 124 2.89 1.19 1.95
C ILE A 124 2.01 1.15 3.18
N SER A 125 2.15 0.10 3.97
CA SER A 125 1.51 -0.06 5.27
C SER A 125 2.49 -0.53 6.32
N VAL A 126 2.23 -0.16 7.56
CA VAL A 126 2.94 -0.67 8.73
C VAL A 126 1.95 -1.39 9.63
N ILE A 127 2.31 -2.61 10.02
CA ILE A 127 1.58 -3.41 11.00
C ILE A 127 2.47 -3.69 12.20
N LYS A 128 1.86 -4.06 13.32
CA LYS A 128 2.56 -4.37 14.58
C LYS A 128 2.11 -5.73 15.10
N ILE A 129 3.08 -6.51 15.54
CA ILE A 129 2.86 -7.75 16.28
C ILE A 129 3.43 -7.61 17.70
N ASP A 130 2.84 -8.31 18.65
CA ASP A 130 3.34 -8.39 20.03
C ASP A 130 4.44 -9.45 20.15
N ALA A 131 5.66 -9.06 19.81
CA ALA A 131 6.84 -9.90 19.82
C ALA A 131 8.08 -9.08 20.15
N GLU A 132 9.08 -9.72 20.70
CA GLU A 132 10.36 -9.13 21.10
C GLU A 132 11.53 -9.94 20.50
N ASN A 133 12.69 -9.31 20.42
CA ASN A 133 13.94 -9.91 19.96
C ASN A 133 13.83 -10.49 18.53
N LEU A 134 13.04 -9.83 17.68
CA LEU A 134 12.93 -10.19 16.27
C LEU A 134 14.19 -9.74 15.52
N SER A 135 14.48 -10.44 14.41
CA SER A 135 15.56 -10.06 13.51
C SER A 135 15.09 -8.88 12.63
N ALA A 136 15.44 -7.67 13.00
CA ALA A 136 15.11 -6.48 12.23
C ALA A 136 15.99 -6.34 10.99
N ALA A 137 15.41 -5.89 9.89
CA ALA A 137 16.09 -5.69 8.62
C ALA A 137 17.05 -4.49 8.67
N VAL A 138 18.18 -4.63 8.01
CA VAL A 138 19.10 -3.53 7.73
C VAL A 138 18.66 -2.86 6.44
N LEU A 139 18.32 -1.57 6.53
CA LEU A 139 17.93 -0.77 5.36
C LEU A 139 19.17 -0.21 4.68
N GLY A 140 19.29 -0.45 3.38
CA GLY A 140 20.36 0.11 2.55
C GLY A 140 20.04 1.52 2.08
N ASN A 141 20.88 2.00 1.18
CA ASN A 141 20.66 3.27 0.45
C ASN A 141 20.37 2.96 -1.01
N SER A 142 19.11 3.13 -1.42
CA SER A 142 18.71 2.81 -2.80
C SER A 142 19.28 3.76 -3.85
N ASP A 143 19.81 4.92 -3.46
CA ASP A 143 20.47 5.86 -4.37
C ASP A 143 21.91 5.43 -4.73
N GLU A 144 22.51 4.51 -3.95
CA GLU A 144 23.82 3.94 -4.20
C GLU A 144 23.79 2.69 -5.08
N VAL A 145 22.59 2.22 -5.43
CA VAL A 145 22.38 1.02 -6.25
C VAL A 145 22.73 1.30 -7.71
N ASN A 146 23.42 0.37 -8.35
CA ASN A 146 23.79 0.49 -9.76
C ASN A 146 23.02 -0.50 -10.64
N GLN A 147 22.72 -0.09 -11.87
CA GLN A 147 22.14 -1.00 -12.86
C GLN A 147 23.13 -2.14 -13.16
N GLY A 148 22.63 -3.38 -13.20
CA GLY A 148 23.44 -4.59 -13.32
C GLY A 148 23.89 -5.17 -11.98
N GLU A 149 23.66 -4.50 -10.84
CA GLU A 149 23.97 -5.02 -9.51
C GLU A 149 23.10 -6.24 -9.19
N ALA A 150 23.71 -7.29 -8.65
CA ALA A 150 23.01 -8.50 -8.27
C ALA A 150 22.11 -8.24 -7.05
N VAL A 151 20.88 -8.75 -7.11
CA VAL A 151 19.87 -8.59 -6.06
C VAL A 151 19.12 -9.90 -5.83
N VAL A 152 18.54 -10.02 -4.64
CA VAL A 152 17.68 -11.15 -4.28
C VAL A 152 16.35 -10.61 -3.77
N ALA A 153 15.26 -11.12 -4.32
CA ALA A 153 13.94 -10.86 -3.81
C ALA A 153 13.53 -12.00 -2.85
N ILE A 154 13.09 -11.63 -1.66
CA ILE A 154 12.69 -12.57 -0.60
C ILE A 154 11.26 -12.24 -0.22
N GLY A 155 10.39 -13.24 -0.37
CA GLY A 155 9.01 -13.18 0.02
C GLY A 155 8.52 -14.54 0.51
N ASN A 156 7.25 -14.60 0.88
CA ASN A 156 6.66 -15.82 1.41
C ASN A 156 5.31 -16.12 0.74
N PRO A 157 5.30 -16.47 -0.57
CA PRO A 157 4.07 -16.67 -1.30
C PRO A 157 3.32 -17.94 -0.86
N ALA A 158 2.04 -17.78 -0.47
CA ALA A 158 1.03 -18.86 -0.41
C ALA A 158 1.43 -20.11 0.39
N GLY A 159 2.12 -19.97 1.53
CA GLY A 159 2.52 -21.11 2.36
C GLY A 159 3.71 -21.90 1.81
N LEU A 160 4.31 -21.44 0.73
CA LEU A 160 5.62 -21.91 0.29
C LEU A 160 6.69 -21.07 1.02
N THR A 161 6.91 -21.43 2.29
CA THR A 161 7.81 -20.72 3.19
C THR A 161 9.13 -20.34 2.52
N GLY A 162 9.33 -19.01 2.28
CA GLY A 162 10.59 -18.45 1.83
C GLY A 162 10.90 -18.64 0.35
N SER A 163 10.02 -18.15 -0.53
CA SER A 163 10.38 -18.02 -1.95
C SER A 163 11.48 -16.99 -2.11
N ILE A 164 12.54 -17.43 -2.74
CA ILE A 164 13.73 -16.64 -2.99
C ILE A 164 13.96 -16.66 -4.49
N THR A 165 14.10 -15.47 -5.07
CA THR A 165 14.42 -15.32 -6.47
C THR A 165 15.60 -14.36 -6.60
N ASP A 166 16.59 -14.71 -7.42
CA ASP A 166 17.74 -13.88 -7.70
C ASP A 166 17.62 -13.23 -9.07
N GLY A 167 18.35 -12.15 -9.24
CA GLY A 167 18.41 -11.39 -10.47
C GLY A 167 19.35 -10.22 -10.38
N ILE A 168 19.13 -9.24 -11.25
CA ILE A 168 19.89 -7.99 -11.28
C ILE A 168 18.96 -6.78 -11.25
N VAL A 169 19.50 -5.65 -10.90
CA VAL A 169 18.86 -4.35 -11.13
C VAL A 169 18.82 -4.10 -12.64
N SER A 170 17.65 -4.22 -13.25
CA SER A 170 17.44 -4.03 -14.69
C SER A 170 17.25 -2.56 -15.06
N GLY A 171 16.79 -1.73 -14.11
CA GLY A 171 16.62 -0.30 -14.30
C GLY A 171 16.41 0.43 -12.97
N LEU A 172 16.74 1.71 -12.99
CA LEU A 172 16.61 2.62 -11.83
C LEU A 172 15.68 3.78 -12.19
N ASN A 173 15.19 4.46 -11.15
CA ASN A 173 14.36 5.66 -11.27
C ASN A 173 13.13 5.45 -12.17
N ARG A 174 12.53 4.26 -12.11
CA ARG A 174 11.30 3.94 -12.82
C ARG A 174 10.12 4.53 -12.06
N LYS A 175 9.55 5.60 -12.58
CA LYS A 175 8.29 6.15 -12.07
C LYS A 175 7.15 5.27 -12.53
N ILE A 176 6.65 4.47 -11.61
CA ILE A 176 5.56 3.52 -11.89
C ILE A 176 4.31 4.03 -11.22
N LYS A 177 3.23 4.03 -12.00
CA LYS A 177 1.88 4.36 -11.58
C LYS A 177 1.04 3.10 -11.67
N THR A 178 0.25 2.80 -10.67
CA THR A 178 -0.74 1.72 -10.75
C THR A 178 -2.09 2.29 -11.19
N ASP A 179 -2.94 1.45 -11.80
CA ASP A 179 -4.30 1.83 -12.16
C ASP A 179 -5.14 2.22 -10.94
N ALA A 180 -4.78 1.67 -9.76
CA ALA A 180 -5.47 1.95 -8.51
C ALA A 180 -4.97 3.21 -7.80
N THR A 181 -3.76 3.68 -8.11
CA THR A 181 -3.20 4.89 -7.51
C THR A 181 -2.72 5.82 -8.61
N SER A 182 -3.18 7.05 -8.61
CA SER A 182 -2.61 8.08 -9.50
C SER A 182 -1.26 8.61 -9.02
N PHE A 183 -0.70 8.02 -7.97
CA PHE A 183 0.58 8.40 -7.40
C PHE A 183 1.70 7.62 -8.07
N GLU A 184 2.76 8.32 -8.48
CA GLU A 184 3.95 7.71 -9.06
C GLU A 184 4.96 7.41 -7.98
N MET A 185 5.31 6.13 -7.80
CA MET A 185 6.40 5.72 -6.92
C MET A 185 7.67 5.50 -7.73
N ASN A 186 8.79 5.88 -7.13
CA ASN A 186 10.10 5.58 -7.69
C ASN A 186 10.46 4.12 -7.39
N CYS A 187 10.66 3.34 -8.44
CA CYS A 187 10.89 1.91 -8.33
C CYS A 187 12.23 1.49 -8.92
N ILE A 188 12.80 0.45 -8.33
CA ILE A 188 13.85 -0.38 -8.92
C ILE A 188 13.18 -1.42 -9.80
N GLN A 189 13.59 -1.50 -11.07
CA GLN A 189 13.22 -2.60 -11.95
C GLN A 189 14.23 -3.74 -11.78
N THR A 190 13.74 -4.97 -11.66
CA THR A 190 14.56 -6.18 -11.57
C THR A 190 13.99 -7.29 -12.44
N ASN A 191 14.85 -8.21 -12.87
CA ASN A 191 14.42 -9.46 -13.50
C ASN A 191 14.29 -10.62 -12.51
N ALA A 192 14.59 -10.41 -11.22
CA ALA A 192 14.19 -11.33 -10.16
C ALA A 192 12.67 -11.51 -10.22
N ALA A 193 12.18 -12.75 -10.17
CA ALA A 193 10.77 -13.05 -10.34
C ALA A 193 9.96 -12.47 -9.15
N ILE A 194 9.11 -11.50 -9.43
CA ILE A 194 8.13 -10.94 -8.49
C ILE A 194 6.76 -11.44 -8.89
N SER A 195 6.08 -12.13 -7.98
CA SER A 195 4.78 -12.76 -8.18
C SER A 195 3.87 -12.51 -6.99
N PRO A 196 2.54 -12.73 -7.12
CA PRO A 196 1.63 -12.68 -5.98
C PRO A 196 2.16 -13.53 -4.81
N GLY A 197 2.23 -12.92 -3.61
CA GLY A 197 2.85 -13.48 -2.41
C GLY A 197 4.22 -12.89 -2.08
N ASN A 198 5.01 -12.44 -3.05
CA ASN A 198 6.23 -11.68 -2.78
C ASN A 198 5.94 -10.20 -2.44
N SER A 199 4.73 -9.69 -2.73
CA SER A 199 4.33 -8.32 -2.39
C SER A 199 4.52 -8.03 -0.92
N GLY A 200 5.14 -6.89 -0.61
CA GLY A 200 5.51 -6.48 0.75
C GLY A 200 6.81 -7.11 1.26
N GLY A 201 7.44 -8.01 0.49
CA GLY A 201 8.72 -8.61 0.80
C GLY A 201 9.91 -7.71 0.45
N ALA A 202 11.12 -8.22 0.67
CA ALA A 202 12.35 -7.47 0.52
C ALA A 202 13.02 -7.71 -0.84
N LEU A 203 13.47 -6.64 -1.48
CA LEU A 203 14.54 -6.67 -2.48
C LEU A 203 15.84 -6.29 -1.76
N VAL A 204 16.83 -7.20 -1.76
CA VAL A 204 18.07 -7.02 -1.01
C VAL A 204 19.29 -7.06 -1.94
N ASN A 205 20.31 -6.29 -1.58
CA ASN A 205 21.62 -6.37 -2.23
C ASN A 205 22.46 -7.50 -1.61
N LEU A 206 23.61 -7.80 -2.21
CA LEU A 206 24.50 -8.86 -1.70
C LEU A 206 25.23 -8.50 -0.38
N TYR A 207 24.93 -7.36 0.21
CA TYR A 207 25.41 -6.98 1.55
C TYR A 207 24.37 -7.20 2.66
N GLY A 208 23.22 -7.83 2.32
CA GLY A 208 22.14 -8.10 3.27
C GLY A 208 21.26 -6.90 3.57
N GLN A 209 21.35 -5.85 2.78
CA GLN A 209 20.60 -4.60 3.00
C GLN A 209 19.34 -4.59 2.11
N VAL A 210 18.21 -4.21 2.69
CA VAL A 210 16.96 -3.98 1.98
C VAL A 210 17.09 -2.68 1.18
N ILE A 211 17.03 -2.76 -0.13
CA ILE A 211 17.08 -1.62 -1.06
C ILE A 211 15.71 -1.28 -1.66
N GLY A 212 14.71 -2.15 -1.46
CA GLY A 212 13.35 -1.89 -1.92
C GLY A 212 12.33 -2.86 -1.33
N ILE A 213 11.05 -2.47 -1.42
CA ILE A 213 9.89 -3.27 -1.05
C ILE A 213 9.26 -3.82 -2.33
N THR A 214 9.23 -5.14 -2.49
CA THR A 214 8.69 -5.77 -3.69
C THR A 214 7.17 -5.58 -3.80
N SER A 215 6.67 -5.34 -5.01
CA SER A 215 5.24 -5.22 -5.25
C SER A 215 4.85 -5.87 -6.58
N SER A 216 3.99 -6.87 -6.53
CA SER A 216 3.45 -7.54 -7.72
C SER A 216 2.41 -6.68 -8.45
N LYS A 217 1.86 -5.65 -7.80
CA LYS A 217 0.89 -4.71 -8.38
C LYS A 217 1.49 -3.85 -9.50
N TYR A 218 2.81 -3.66 -9.46
CA TYR A 218 3.55 -2.92 -10.48
C TYR A 218 4.02 -3.79 -11.65
N ALA A 219 3.93 -5.11 -11.53
CA ALA A 219 4.23 -6.02 -12.64
C ALA A 219 3.13 -5.93 -13.69
N ALA A 220 3.48 -5.54 -14.92
CA ALA A 220 2.52 -5.55 -16.01
C ALA A 220 2.02 -6.98 -16.25
N VAL A 221 0.71 -7.15 -16.34
CA VAL A 221 0.08 -8.44 -16.65
C VAL A 221 0.69 -8.97 -17.95
N ASN A 222 1.31 -10.16 -17.91
CA ASN A 222 2.00 -10.85 -19.02
C ASN A 222 3.40 -10.35 -19.40
N SER A 223 4.13 -9.69 -18.52
CA SER A 223 5.51 -9.28 -18.77
C SER A 223 6.49 -10.11 -17.96
N GLU A 224 6.91 -11.28 -18.48
CA GLU A 224 7.95 -12.09 -17.85
C GLU A 224 9.25 -11.30 -17.72
N GLY A 225 9.91 -11.38 -16.56
CA GLY A 225 11.18 -10.69 -16.29
C GLY A 225 11.08 -9.20 -15.99
N LEU A 226 9.87 -8.67 -15.73
CA LEU A 226 9.67 -7.30 -15.28
C LEU A 226 9.11 -7.30 -13.84
N GLY A 227 10.00 -7.29 -12.86
CA GLY A 227 9.69 -7.10 -11.46
C GLY A 227 9.98 -5.66 -11.02
N PHE A 228 9.25 -5.18 -10.01
CA PHE A 228 9.45 -3.85 -9.46
C PHE A 228 9.46 -3.89 -7.94
N ALA A 229 10.28 -3.02 -7.35
CA ALA A 229 10.31 -2.77 -5.92
C ALA A 229 10.33 -1.25 -5.66
N ILE A 230 9.50 -0.79 -4.74
CA ILE A 230 9.52 0.60 -4.27
C ILE A 230 10.86 0.85 -3.62
N THR A 231 11.56 1.93 -4.02
CA THR A 231 12.88 2.25 -3.45
C THR A 231 12.78 2.47 -1.94
N ILE A 232 13.77 1.96 -1.18
CA ILE A 232 13.73 2.09 0.27
C ILE A 232 13.88 3.54 0.75
N ASN A 233 14.62 4.37 0.02
CA ASN A 233 14.77 5.79 0.36
C ASN A 233 13.46 6.57 0.23
N GLU A 234 12.57 6.18 -0.70
CA GLU A 234 11.24 6.78 -0.82
C GLU A 234 10.26 6.22 0.22
N ALA A 235 10.38 4.93 0.53
CA ALA A 235 9.53 4.28 1.52
C ALA A 235 9.82 4.71 2.97
N LYS A 236 11.09 4.94 3.31
CA LYS A 236 11.54 5.21 4.68
C LYS A 236 10.81 6.37 5.36
N PRO A 237 10.73 7.60 4.79
CA PRO A 237 10.01 8.70 5.44
C PRO A 237 8.53 8.41 5.63
N ILE A 238 7.91 7.66 4.70
CA ILE A 238 6.51 7.23 4.80
C ILE A 238 6.35 6.27 5.99
N ILE A 239 7.21 5.27 6.10
CA ILE A 239 7.22 4.31 7.21
C ILE A 239 7.39 5.03 8.55
N GLU A 240 8.31 5.99 8.64
CA GLU A 240 8.56 6.79 9.84
C GLU A 240 7.31 7.59 10.25
N GLU A 241 6.61 8.22 9.32
CA GLU A 241 5.35 8.93 9.60
C GLU A 241 4.23 7.97 10.00
N LEU A 242 4.06 6.84 9.31
CA LEU A 242 3.06 5.83 9.68
C LEU A 242 3.27 5.30 11.10
N ILE A 243 4.52 5.07 11.52
CA ILE A 243 4.83 4.63 12.88
C ILE A 243 4.59 5.74 13.91
N SER A 244 4.96 6.99 13.59
CA SER A 244 4.91 8.09 14.55
C SER A 244 3.52 8.64 14.80
N GLN A 245 2.65 8.68 13.78
CA GLN A 245 1.35 9.33 13.84
C GLN A 245 0.20 8.55 13.19
N GLY A 246 0.49 7.40 12.56
CA GLY A 246 -0.52 6.52 11.95
C GLY A 246 -0.94 6.90 10.52
N TYR A 247 -0.48 8.02 9.99
CA TYR A 247 -0.82 8.52 8.65
C TYR A 247 0.32 9.32 8.04
N VAL A 248 0.26 9.58 6.73
CA VAL A 248 1.26 10.39 6.00
C VAL A 248 0.81 11.84 5.94
N SER A 249 1.66 12.76 6.38
CA SER A 249 1.39 14.19 6.39
C SER A 249 1.14 14.73 4.98
N GLY A 250 0.28 15.75 4.88
CA GLY A 250 -0.03 16.39 3.60
C GLY A 250 -0.97 15.60 2.70
N ARG A 251 -1.47 14.45 3.13
CA ARG A 251 -2.57 13.77 2.45
C ARG A 251 -3.89 14.50 2.76
N VAL A 252 -4.70 14.68 1.73
CA VAL A 252 -6.02 15.31 1.86
C VAL A 252 -7.06 14.44 1.19
N ARG A 253 -8.30 14.52 1.71
CA ARG A 253 -9.45 13.85 1.15
C ARG A 253 -10.64 14.79 1.01
N VAL A 254 -11.47 14.53 0.01
CA VAL A 254 -12.74 15.19 -0.21
C VAL A 254 -13.85 14.51 0.62
N GLY A 255 -13.77 13.19 0.76
CA GLY A 255 -14.74 12.38 1.48
C GLY A 255 -15.92 11.95 0.60
N ILE A 256 -15.67 11.62 -0.65
CA ILE A 256 -16.67 11.12 -1.59
C ILE A 256 -16.25 9.78 -2.18
N THR A 257 -17.22 8.92 -2.44
CA THR A 257 -17.09 7.77 -3.33
C THR A 257 -17.91 8.05 -4.58
N PHE A 258 -17.35 7.76 -5.74
CA PHE A 258 -17.98 8.14 -7.00
C PHE A 258 -17.68 7.13 -8.11
N TYR A 259 -18.48 7.22 -9.16
CA TYR A 259 -18.22 6.60 -10.45
C TYR A 259 -17.87 7.69 -11.47
N SER A 260 -16.94 7.42 -12.37
CA SER A 260 -16.75 8.25 -13.55
C SER A 260 -17.96 8.11 -14.47
N ALA A 261 -18.59 9.22 -14.85
CA ALA A 261 -19.77 9.20 -15.69
C ALA A 261 -19.50 8.68 -17.13
N TYR A 262 -18.22 8.54 -17.52
CA TYR A 262 -17.82 7.87 -18.75
C TYR A 262 -17.82 6.34 -18.68
N ALA A 263 -17.87 5.76 -17.48
CA ALA A 263 -17.76 4.32 -17.31
C ALA A 263 -19.07 3.62 -17.67
N ASP A 264 -19.03 2.60 -18.52
CA ASP A 264 -20.19 1.83 -18.95
C ASP A 264 -21.02 1.30 -17.76
N TYR A 265 -20.36 0.83 -16.72
CA TYR A 265 -21.03 0.35 -15.51
C TYR A 265 -21.74 1.45 -14.71
N ALA A 266 -21.22 2.69 -14.74
CA ALA A 266 -21.89 3.83 -14.10
C ALA A 266 -23.22 4.13 -14.78
N ASN A 267 -23.24 4.07 -16.12
CA ASN A 267 -24.47 4.26 -16.89
C ASN A 267 -25.48 3.14 -16.66
N ILE A 268 -25.02 1.89 -16.53
CA ILE A 268 -25.88 0.74 -16.19
C ILE A 268 -26.55 0.94 -14.82
N GLU A 269 -25.80 1.27 -13.79
CA GLU A 269 -26.34 1.51 -12.44
C GLU A 269 -27.24 2.74 -12.38
N PHE A 270 -26.88 3.81 -13.10
CA PHE A 270 -27.70 5.02 -13.19
C PHE A 270 -29.05 4.73 -13.85
N LYS A 271 -29.03 3.98 -14.98
CA LYS A 271 -30.20 3.56 -15.71
C LYS A 271 -31.13 2.67 -14.88
N ASP A 272 -30.57 1.75 -14.10
CA ASP A 272 -31.36 0.91 -13.19
C ASP A 272 -32.06 1.75 -12.11
N LYS A 273 -31.41 2.83 -11.64
CA LYS A 273 -31.94 3.71 -10.59
C LYS A 273 -32.95 4.73 -11.09
N TYR A 274 -32.73 5.30 -12.26
CA TYR A 274 -33.51 6.44 -12.79
C TYR A 274 -34.40 6.08 -13.99
N GLY A 275 -34.13 4.98 -14.71
CA GLY A 275 -34.89 4.51 -15.85
C GLY A 275 -34.43 5.09 -17.20
N PHE A 276 -33.36 5.86 -17.25
CA PHE A 276 -32.77 6.46 -18.44
C PHE A 276 -31.25 6.55 -18.28
N ASP A 277 -30.55 6.76 -19.37
CA ASP A 277 -29.09 6.87 -19.40
C ASP A 277 -28.61 8.19 -18.77
N ILE A 278 -27.33 8.25 -18.35
CA ILE A 278 -26.73 9.50 -17.86
C ILE A 278 -26.85 10.56 -18.98
N PRO A 279 -27.37 11.77 -18.67
CA PRO A 279 -27.46 12.85 -19.66
C PRO A 279 -26.09 13.20 -20.25
N GLU A 280 -26.01 13.46 -21.56
CA GLU A 280 -24.76 13.83 -22.28
C GLU A 280 -24.09 15.05 -21.64
N GLU A 281 -24.84 16.02 -21.11
CA GLU A 281 -24.31 17.21 -20.43
C GLU A 281 -23.53 16.88 -19.16
N LEU A 282 -23.72 15.68 -18.60
CA LEU A 282 -23.03 15.21 -17.39
C LEU A 282 -21.94 14.17 -17.69
N GLU A 283 -21.72 13.81 -18.95
CA GLU A 283 -20.56 13.04 -19.35
C GLU A 283 -19.27 13.77 -18.93
N GLY A 284 -18.31 13.04 -18.40
CA GLY A 284 -17.07 13.64 -17.89
C GLY A 284 -17.20 14.32 -16.53
N SER A 285 -18.20 13.93 -15.74
CA SER A 285 -18.35 14.33 -14.34
C SER A 285 -18.22 13.13 -13.40
N LEU A 286 -18.25 13.41 -12.09
CA LEU A 286 -18.20 12.37 -11.04
C LEU A 286 -19.61 12.14 -10.50
N TRP A 287 -20.17 10.96 -10.71
CA TRP A 287 -21.46 10.56 -10.14
C TRP A 287 -21.27 10.03 -8.71
N ILE A 288 -21.82 10.72 -7.72
CA ILE A 288 -21.59 10.46 -6.30
C ILE A 288 -22.40 9.25 -5.82
N SER A 289 -21.69 8.22 -5.38
CA SER A 289 -22.30 7.02 -4.79
C SER A 289 -22.40 7.10 -3.27
N ASP A 290 -21.39 7.69 -2.60
CA ASP A 290 -21.41 7.88 -1.14
C ASP A 290 -20.66 9.14 -0.69
N ILE A 291 -21.03 9.66 0.48
CA ILE A 291 -20.42 10.83 1.11
C ILE A 291 -20.07 10.48 2.56
N SER A 292 -18.79 10.57 2.89
CA SER A 292 -18.27 10.30 4.24
C SER A 292 -18.76 11.35 5.24
N LYS A 293 -19.47 10.91 6.26
CA LYS A 293 -20.15 11.78 7.25
C LYS A 293 -19.20 12.63 8.09
N ASP A 294 -17.95 12.21 8.21
CA ASP A 294 -16.90 12.90 8.97
C ASP A 294 -16.16 13.96 8.14
N CYS A 295 -16.51 14.15 6.88
CA CYS A 295 -15.92 15.14 5.99
C CYS A 295 -16.80 16.38 5.84
N ASP A 296 -16.17 17.54 5.65
CA ASP A 296 -16.89 18.83 5.59
C ASP A 296 -17.90 18.91 4.42
N ILE A 297 -17.62 18.21 3.33
CA ILE A 297 -18.51 18.12 2.16
C ILE A 297 -19.90 17.54 2.54
N ALA A 298 -19.99 16.70 3.56
CA ALA A 298 -21.27 16.17 4.05
C ALA A 298 -22.18 17.24 4.67
N ASN A 299 -21.64 18.41 5.02
CA ASN A 299 -22.39 19.55 5.54
C ASN A 299 -22.94 20.45 4.43
N THR A 300 -22.66 20.14 3.16
CA THR A 300 -23.19 20.86 2.01
C THR A 300 -24.55 20.29 1.55
N GLU A 301 -25.11 20.87 0.50
CA GLU A 301 -26.34 20.33 -0.11
C GLU A 301 -26.13 19.13 -1.05
N LEU A 302 -24.87 18.69 -1.27
CA LEU A 302 -24.52 17.52 -2.08
C LEU A 302 -25.12 16.24 -1.47
N LYS A 303 -25.64 15.35 -2.30
CA LYS A 303 -26.25 14.07 -1.89
C LYS A 303 -25.78 12.92 -2.76
N ASN A 304 -25.91 11.71 -2.22
CA ASN A 304 -25.74 10.50 -3.00
C ASN A 304 -26.68 10.49 -4.22
N GLY A 305 -26.11 10.33 -5.40
CA GLY A 305 -26.81 10.41 -6.68
C GLY A 305 -26.68 11.74 -7.42
N ASP A 306 -26.09 12.76 -6.81
CA ASP A 306 -25.70 14.00 -7.49
C ASP A 306 -24.42 13.79 -8.29
N PHE A 307 -24.08 14.79 -9.09
CA PHE A 307 -22.85 14.84 -9.86
C PHE A 307 -21.98 16.02 -9.40
N ILE A 308 -20.64 15.82 -9.36
CA ILE A 308 -19.69 16.92 -9.36
C ILE A 308 -19.21 17.11 -10.79
N VAL A 309 -19.56 18.27 -11.37
CA VAL A 309 -19.30 18.62 -12.75
C VAL A 309 -17.92 19.26 -12.90
N SER A 310 -17.59 20.16 -11.97
CA SER A 310 -16.30 20.81 -11.94
C SER A 310 -15.84 21.11 -10.51
N ILE A 311 -14.51 21.17 -10.31
CA ILE A 311 -13.90 21.60 -9.06
C ILE A 311 -12.90 22.71 -9.40
N GLU A 312 -12.97 23.85 -8.68
CA GLU A 312 -12.14 25.05 -8.93
C GLU A 312 -12.21 25.48 -10.43
N GLY A 313 -13.38 25.33 -11.07
CA GLY A 313 -13.60 25.64 -12.47
C GLY A 313 -12.97 24.68 -13.47
N ARG A 314 -12.45 23.54 -13.03
CA ARG A 314 -11.92 22.46 -13.89
C ARG A 314 -12.90 21.29 -13.90
N GLN A 315 -13.24 20.80 -15.06
CA GLN A 315 -13.97 19.55 -15.21
C GLN A 315 -13.12 18.40 -14.65
N ILE A 316 -13.73 17.52 -13.86
CA ILE A 316 -13.08 16.38 -13.23
C ILE A 316 -13.88 15.13 -13.60
N ALA A 317 -13.27 14.27 -14.40
CA ALA A 317 -13.93 13.08 -14.92
C ALA A 317 -13.55 11.78 -14.22
N ASP A 318 -12.40 11.78 -13.53
CA ASP A 318 -11.87 10.59 -12.90
C ASP A 318 -11.03 10.88 -11.64
N TYR A 319 -10.59 9.79 -11.01
CA TYR A 319 -9.76 9.84 -9.80
C TYR A 319 -8.37 10.47 -10.06
N SER A 320 -7.80 10.29 -11.25
CA SER A 320 -6.49 10.84 -11.60
C SER A 320 -6.54 12.36 -11.67
N GLU A 321 -7.57 12.92 -12.30
CA GLU A 321 -7.78 14.37 -12.42
C GLU A 321 -8.08 14.99 -11.06
N LEU A 322 -8.88 14.32 -10.22
CA LEU A 322 -9.13 14.75 -8.85
C LEU A 322 -7.83 14.82 -8.05
N ASN A 323 -6.99 13.80 -8.10
CA ASN A 323 -5.72 13.78 -7.39
C ASN A 323 -4.74 14.84 -7.91
N GLN A 324 -4.71 15.11 -9.22
CA GLN A 324 -3.90 16.21 -9.76
C GLN A 324 -4.34 17.56 -9.21
N LEU A 325 -5.64 17.79 -9.09
CA LEU A 325 -6.19 19.02 -8.53
C LEU A 325 -5.85 19.16 -7.04
N LEU A 326 -5.87 18.05 -6.30
CA LEU A 326 -5.58 18.05 -4.87
C LEU A 326 -4.08 18.15 -4.56
N LYS A 327 -3.20 17.96 -5.55
CA LYS A 327 -1.76 18.02 -5.36
C LYS A 327 -1.32 19.38 -4.81
N GLY A 328 -0.65 19.35 -3.65
CA GLY A 328 -0.16 20.54 -2.94
C GLY A 328 -1.22 21.28 -2.10
N LYS A 329 -2.46 20.81 -2.09
CA LYS A 329 -3.51 21.29 -1.16
C LYS A 329 -3.27 20.74 0.24
N LYS A 330 -3.85 21.38 1.23
CA LYS A 330 -3.75 21.01 2.65
C LYS A 330 -5.13 20.83 3.27
N GLY A 331 -5.18 20.07 4.34
CA GLY A 331 -6.39 20.02 5.19
C GLY A 331 -6.78 21.43 5.66
N GLY A 332 -8.06 21.75 5.53
CA GLY A 332 -8.60 23.08 5.80
C GLY A 332 -8.68 24.01 4.58
N ASP A 333 -8.04 23.68 3.45
CA ASP A 333 -8.17 24.45 2.23
C ASP A 333 -9.63 24.39 1.75
N LYS A 334 -10.15 25.54 1.35
CA LYS A 334 -11.50 25.67 0.81
C LYS A 334 -11.50 25.30 -0.67
N ILE A 335 -12.50 24.53 -1.05
CA ILE A 335 -12.72 24.04 -2.41
C ILE A 335 -14.12 24.43 -2.85
N LYS A 336 -14.25 24.94 -4.06
CA LYS A 336 -15.54 25.19 -4.73
C LYS A 336 -15.78 24.15 -5.78
N ALA A 337 -16.99 23.62 -5.82
CA ALA A 337 -17.42 22.69 -6.83
C ALA A 337 -18.79 23.09 -7.41
N GLU A 338 -18.91 22.95 -8.74
CA GLU A 338 -20.18 22.99 -9.43
C GLU A 338 -20.74 21.58 -9.47
N CYS A 339 -21.97 21.44 -9.06
CA CYS A 339 -22.66 20.17 -8.94
C CYS A 339 -23.95 20.17 -9.77
N ALA A 340 -24.44 18.99 -10.09
CA ALA A 340 -25.71 18.81 -10.78
C ALA A 340 -26.53 17.72 -10.12
N ARG A 341 -27.83 17.92 -10.06
CA ARG A 341 -28.83 16.95 -9.62
C ARG A 341 -29.81 16.63 -10.73
N VAL A 342 -30.00 15.35 -10.98
CA VAL A 342 -30.96 14.86 -11.96
C VAL A 342 -32.20 14.35 -11.23
N ASP A 343 -33.38 14.82 -11.59
CA ASP A 343 -34.64 14.31 -11.04
C ASP A 343 -35.18 13.13 -11.86
N LYS A 344 -36.27 12.51 -11.37
CA LYS A 344 -36.88 11.36 -12.05
C LYS A 344 -37.49 11.68 -13.44
N SER A 345 -37.63 12.96 -13.79
CA SER A 345 -38.06 13.38 -15.12
C SER A 345 -36.92 13.64 -16.08
N GLY A 346 -35.67 13.48 -15.63
CA GLY A 346 -34.47 13.78 -16.42
C GLY A 346 -34.06 15.26 -16.38
N LYS A 347 -34.75 16.10 -15.58
CA LYS A 347 -34.39 17.52 -15.47
C LYS A 347 -33.13 17.68 -14.64
N ILE A 348 -32.15 18.40 -15.19
CA ILE A 348 -30.88 18.73 -14.53
C ILE A 348 -31.03 20.09 -13.83
N THR A 349 -30.54 20.14 -12.59
CA THR A 349 -30.46 21.38 -11.81
C THR A 349 -29.03 21.53 -11.31
N TYR A 350 -28.38 22.64 -11.69
CA TYR A 350 -27.00 22.97 -11.28
C TYR A 350 -27.02 23.77 -9.98
N PHE A 351 -26.01 23.55 -9.14
CA PHE A 351 -25.79 24.28 -7.89
C PHE A 351 -24.31 24.29 -7.53
N GLU A 352 -23.90 25.26 -6.72
CA GLU A 352 -22.52 25.38 -6.25
C GLU A 352 -22.43 25.00 -4.77
N ILE A 353 -21.32 24.34 -4.42
CA ILE A 353 -20.96 24.06 -3.03
C ILE A 353 -19.57 24.58 -2.71
N GLU A 354 -19.34 24.94 -1.45
CA GLU A 354 -18.01 25.21 -0.91
C GLU A 354 -17.80 24.31 0.32
N PHE A 355 -16.67 23.64 0.38
CA PHE A 355 -16.30 22.77 1.49
C PHE A 355 -14.81 22.86 1.76
N LYS A 356 -14.38 22.38 2.93
CA LYS A 356 -12.97 22.28 3.30
C LYS A 356 -12.47 20.87 3.08
N LEU A 357 -11.24 20.77 2.54
CA LEU A 357 -10.54 19.50 2.50
C LEU A 357 -10.24 19.02 3.92
N MET A 358 -10.37 17.73 4.13
CA MET A 358 -9.93 17.09 5.37
C MET A 358 -8.51 16.57 5.23
N THR A 359 -7.75 16.59 6.32
CA THR A 359 -6.52 15.80 6.37
C THR A 359 -6.91 14.32 6.31
N ASP A 360 -6.29 13.58 5.43
CA ASP A 360 -6.49 12.13 5.39
C ASP A 360 -5.63 11.47 6.47
N THR A 361 -6.28 10.98 7.51
CA THR A 361 -5.67 10.21 8.60
C THR A 361 -6.03 8.74 8.53
N SER A 362 -6.88 8.32 7.57
CA SER A 362 -7.25 6.92 7.36
C SER A 362 -6.22 6.17 6.52
N GLY A 363 -5.54 6.90 5.62
CA GLY A 363 -4.63 6.33 4.63
C GLY A 363 -5.34 5.54 3.51
N ASP A 364 -6.64 5.73 3.35
CA ASP A 364 -7.47 5.02 2.36
C ASP A 364 -7.62 5.79 1.04
N PHE A 365 -7.22 7.07 0.99
CA PHE A 365 -7.51 7.99 -0.13
C PHE A 365 -6.26 8.62 -0.73
#